data_d385c76b5df2a5d03222457411b288e3
#
_entry.id   d385c76b5df2a5d03222457411b288e3
#
_cell.length_a   1.000
_cell.length_b   1.000
_cell.length_c   1.000
_cell.angle_alpha   90.00
_cell.angle_beta   90.00
_cell.angle_gamma   90.00
#
_symmetry.space_group_name_H-M   'P 1'
#
loop_
_entity.id
_entity.type
_entity.pdbx_description
1 polymer ?
#
loop_
_entity_poly.entity_id
_entity_poly.type
_entity_poly.pdbx_seq_one_letter_code
_entity_poly.pdbx_strand_id
1 'polypeptide(L)'
;KRDFQAAVDIWSANFASAVPVTIDASWGRSASYGVLGSARPGNYYSGFDGAPDQSLWYPSALANALGGKDLDPENPEMVIQVNSVANWNTRNDGTPRANEYDLQSVFLHEMGHGLGFLSTDSYDQFFGYGTIEQPTPYDAYAQLTDGRRLSDLPSPSIELGKALTSTLVWAGPLGMAANGGQKPILYTPARYEEGSSVSHLDEATYANLGANSIMTPNLDAGEIFREPGTLLLAMMEDLRRKPPVGVAIGVPQVVRNAA
;
A
#
# COMPACT_ATOMS: atom_id res chain seq x y z
N LYS A 1 2.10 19.52 -13.91
CA LYS A 1 0.68 19.77 -13.56
C LYS A 1 -0.27 18.89 -14.37
N ARG A 2 -0.10 18.80 -15.72
CA ARG A 2 -0.99 18.00 -16.58
C ARG A 2 -0.97 16.52 -16.16
N ASP A 3 0.19 15.92 -16.02
CA ASP A 3 0.35 14.50 -15.68
C ASP A 3 -0.18 14.18 -14.28
N PHE A 4 -0.01 15.11 -13.34
CA PHE A 4 -0.64 15.04 -12.02
C PHE A 4 -2.17 15.06 -12.12
N GLN A 5 -2.74 16.04 -12.87
CA GLN A 5 -4.19 16.13 -13.05
C GLN A 5 -4.76 14.87 -13.73
N ALA A 6 -4.05 14.33 -14.73
CA ALA A 6 -4.47 13.11 -15.39
C ALA A 6 -4.51 11.90 -14.44
N ALA A 7 -3.58 11.78 -13.50
CA ALA A 7 -3.61 10.76 -12.47
C ALA A 7 -4.76 11.00 -11.47
N VAL A 8 -4.99 12.26 -11.07
CA VAL A 8 -6.14 12.64 -10.22
C VAL A 8 -7.46 12.27 -10.89
N ASP A 9 -7.63 12.58 -12.18
CA ASP A 9 -8.86 12.28 -12.93
C ASP A 9 -9.14 10.77 -12.98
N ILE A 10 -8.09 9.95 -13.14
CA ILE A 10 -8.20 8.49 -13.11
C ILE A 10 -8.66 8.02 -11.72
N TRP A 11 -8.02 8.49 -10.64
CA TRP A 11 -8.42 8.08 -9.29
C TRP A 11 -9.79 8.62 -8.89
N SER A 12 -10.16 9.83 -9.30
CA SER A 12 -11.51 10.38 -9.09
C SER A 12 -12.63 9.50 -9.68
N ALA A 13 -12.33 8.83 -10.80
CA ALA A 13 -13.27 7.90 -11.43
C ALA A 13 -13.33 6.53 -10.74
N ASN A 14 -12.33 6.17 -9.93
CA ASN A 14 -12.15 4.83 -9.38
C ASN A 14 -12.19 4.77 -7.84
N PHE A 15 -12.07 5.90 -7.15
CA PHE A 15 -12.11 5.98 -5.68
C PHE A 15 -13.37 6.73 -5.23
N ALA A 16 -14.37 6.00 -4.77
CA ALA A 16 -15.64 6.59 -4.32
C ALA A 16 -15.46 7.34 -2.98
N SER A 17 -15.66 8.65 -2.98
CA SER A 17 -15.68 9.49 -1.79
C SER A 17 -16.68 10.62 -1.97
N ALA A 18 -17.50 10.89 -0.93
CA ALA A 18 -18.32 12.09 -0.87
C ALA A 18 -17.54 13.31 -0.34
N VAL A 19 -16.33 13.07 0.17
CA VAL A 19 -15.43 14.08 0.72
C VAL A 19 -14.30 14.31 -0.29
N PRO A 20 -13.94 15.56 -0.61
CA PRO A 20 -12.77 15.85 -1.45
C PRO A 20 -11.49 15.26 -0.84
N VAL A 21 -10.60 14.80 -1.68
CA VAL A 21 -9.25 14.39 -1.27
C VAL A 21 -8.27 15.47 -1.68
N THR A 22 -7.63 16.10 -0.70
CA THR A 22 -6.63 17.14 -0.90
C THR A 22 -5.23 16.51 -0.90
N ILE A 23 -4.42 16.87 -1.88
CA ILE A 23 -3.08 16.32 -2.09
C ILE A 23 -2.04 17.44 -2.03
N ASP A 24 -1.10 17.36 -1.09
CA ASP A 24 0.11 18.18 -1.11
C ASP A 24 1.18 17.48 -1.95
N ALA A 25 1.46 18.02 -3.13
CA ALA A 25 2.42 17.45 -4.06
C ALA A 25 3.64 18.35 -4.23
N SER A 26 4.83 17.81 -3.95
CA SER A 26 6.09 18.51 -4.01
C SER A 26 7.04 17.92 -5.06
N TRP A 27 7.92 18.80 -5.59
CA TRP A 27 8.96 18.46 -6.55
C TRP A 27 10.32 18.72 -5.89
N GLY A 28 10.98 17.67 -5.44
CA GLY A 28 12.22 17.78 -4.68
C GLY A 28 13.20 16.66 -4.99
N ARG A 29 14.45 16.82 -4.58
CA ARG A 29 15.43 15.74 -4.68
C ARG A 29 15.11 14.66 -3.64
N SER A 30 14.99 13.40 -4.07
CA SER A 30 14.93 12.27 -3.14
C SER A 30 16.28 12.08 -2.44
N ALA A 31 16.23 11.71 -1.16
CA ALA A 31 17.42 11.33 -0.41
C ALA A 31 17.94 9.94 -0.81
N SER A 32 17.07 9.08 -1.34
CA SER A 32 17.41 7.71 -1.75
C SER A 32 17.65 7.62 -3.25
N TYR A 33 18.71 6.92 -3.63
CA TYR A 33 19.03 6.67 -5.03
C TYR A 33 17.98 5.75 -5.66
N GLY A 34 17.57 6.05 -6.88
CA GLY A 34 16.61 5.25 -7.64
C GLY A 34 15.14 5.50 -7.32
N VAL A 35 14.82 6.19 -6.23
CA VAL A 35 13.43 6.52 -5.89
C VAL A 35 12.88 7.58 -6.82
N LEU A 36 11.79 7.26 -7.54
CA LEU A 36 11.11 8.15 -8.48
C LEU A 36 10.10 9.06 -7.78
N GLY A 37 9.38 8.53 -6.80
CA GLY A 37 8.40 9.22 -6.00
C GLY A 37 8.27 8.58 -4.64
N SER A 38 7.49 9.19 -3.78
CA SER A 38 7.01 8.63 -2.53
C SER A 38 5.70 9.28 -2.15
N ALA A 39 4.82 8.51 -1.53
CA ALA A 39 3.59 9.03 -0.96
C ALA A 39 3.40 8.53 0.46
N ARG A 40 2.69 9.33 1.23
CA ARG A 40 2.19 8.93 2.55
C ARG A 40 0.83 9.55 2.79
N PRO A 41 -0.05 8.92 3.58
CA PRO A 41 -1.24 9.57 4.11
C PRO A 41 -0.88 10.82 4.92
N GLY A 42 -1.77 11.79 4.95
CA GLY A 42 -1.62 12.97 5.81
C GLY A 42 -1.66 12.57 7.28
N ASN A 43 -2.58 11.68 7.63
CA ASN A 43 -2.75 11.13 8.98
C ASN A 43 -3.45 9.76 8.92
N TYR A 44 -3.62 9.11 10.09
CA TYR A 44 -4.38 7.88 10.27
C TYR A 44 -5.43 8.06 11.36
N TYR A 45 -6.61 7.46 11.17
CA TYR A 45 -7.74 7.53 12.10
C TYR A 45 -8.29 6.16 12.44
N SER A 46 -8.61 5.93 13.70
CA SER A 46 -9.29 4.72 14.18
C SER A 46 -10.54 5.11 14.98
N GLY A 47 -11.46 4.17 15.18
CA GLY A 47 -12.60 4.38 16.04
C GLY A 47 -13.61 5.46 15.56
N PHE A 48 -13.54 5.90 14.30
CA PHE A 48 -14.45 6.87 13.73
C PHE A 48 -15.79 6.21 13.31
N ASP A 49 -16.84 7.01 13.23
CA ASP A 49 -18.15 6.54 12.79
C ASP A 49 -18.09 6.14 11.30
N GLY A 50 -18.49 4.91 11.00
CA GLY A 50 -18.36 4.32 9.66
C GLY A 50 -17.12 3.45 9.43
N ALA A 51 -16.18 3.38 10.39
CA ALA A 51 -15.03 2.46 10.28
C ALA A 51 -15.50 0.99 10.30
N PRO A 52 -15.16 0.18 9.29
CA PRO A 52 -15.54 -1.24 9.23
C PRO A 52 -14.98 -2.07 10.37
N ASP A 53 -13.79 -1.74 10.85
CA ASP A 53 -13.18 -2.30 12.06
C ASP A 53 -12.63 -1.16 12.92
N GLN A 54 -13.20 -0.97 14.11
CA GLN A 54 -12.89 0.14 15.00
C GLN A 54 -11.47 0.07 15.61
N SER A 55 -10.81 -1.07 15.52
CA SER A 55 -9.46 -1.30 16.06
C SER A 55 -8.35 -1.00 15.06
N LEU A 56 -8.68 -0.84 13.78
CA LEU A 56 -7.72 -0.56 12.72
C LEU A 56 -7.59 0.95 12.45
N TRP A 57 -6.43 1.33 11.94
CA TRP A 57 -6.10 2.70 11.59
C TRP A 57 -6.22 2.90 10.08
N TYR A 58 -7.06 3.82 9.67
CA TYR A 58 -7.37 4.10 8.27
C TYR A 58 -6.63 5.35 7.81
N PRO A 59 -5.93 5.32 6.67
CA PRO A 59 -5.37 6.53 6.05
C PRO A 59 -6.45 7.60 5.85
N SER A 60 -6.07 8.88 5.98
CA SER A 60 -7.00 10.04 5.95
C SER A 60 -8.02 9.98 4.81
N ALA A 61 -7.56 9.77 3.57
CA ALA A 61 -8.46 9.70 2.42
C ALA A 61 -9.50 8.58 2.54
N LEU A 62 -9.09 7.40 2.99
CA LEU A 62 -9.97 6.25 3.18
C LEU A 62 -10.92 6.47 4.37
N ALA A 63 -10.41 7.01 5.48
CA ALA A 63 -11.21 7.33 6.66
C ALA A 63 -12.32 8.36 6.35
N ASN A 64 -11.97 9.44 5.65
CA ASN A 64 -12.92 10.47 5.22
C ASN A 64 -13.97 9.89 4.26
N ALA A 65 -13.55 9.06 3.30
CA ALA A 65 -14.47 8.41 2.37
C ALA A 65 -15.47 7.46 3.07
N LEU A 66 -15.02 6.72 4.08
CA LEU A 66 -15.85 5.79 4.86
C LEU A 66 -16.76 6.52 5.86
N GLY A 67 -16.22 7.53 6.55
CA GLY A 67 -16.95 8.33 7.53
C GLY A 67 -17.90 9.37 6.93
N GLY A 68 -17.78 9.64 5.63
CA GLY A 68 -18.59 10.63 4.92
C GLY A 68 -18.36 12.08 5.36
N LYS A 69 -17.27 12.34 6.06
CA LYS A 69 -16.86 13.67 6.52
C LYS A 69 -15.36 13.80 6.53
N ASP A 70 -14.86 15.02 6.38
CA ASP A 70 -13.47 15.36 6.60
C ASP A 70 -13.16 15.36 8.10
N LEU A 71 -12.18 14.54 8.50
CA LEU A 71 -11.78 14.38 9.91
C LEU A 71 -10.72 15.40 10.33
N ASP A 72 -10.07 16.06 9.37
CA ASP A 72 -9.03 17.06 9.61
C ASP A 72 -8.93 18.07 8.44
N PRO A 73 -9.85 19.04 8.36
CA PRO A 73 -9.92 19.98 7.24
C PRO A 73 -8.71 20.92 7.11
N GLU A 74 -7.81 20.95 8.08
CA GLU A 74 -6.63 21.82 8.06
C GLU A 74 -5.43 21.15 7.40
N ASN A 75 -5.45 19.83 7.21
CA ASN A 75 -4.35 19.07 6.66
C ASN A 75 -4.75 18.27 5.39
N PRO A 76 -3.83 18.06 4.44
CA PRO A 76 -4.12 17.25 3.26
C PRO A 76 -4.28 15.78 3.62
N GLU A 77 -5.09 15.04 2.85
CA GLU A 77 -5.26 13.60 3.02
C GLU A 77 -4.05 12.81 2.61
N MET A 78 -3.22 13.35 1.73
CA MET A 78 -1.95 12.72 1.37
C MET A 78 -0.89 13.74 0.98
N VAL A 79 0.36 13.33 1.14
CA VAL A 79 1.54 14.08 0.73
C VAL A 79 2.32 13.24 -0.26
N ILE A 80 2.63 13.82 -1.43
CA ILE A 80 3.40 13.17 -2.50
C ILE A 80 4.67 13.97 -2.75
N GLN A 81 5.80 13.29 -2.83
CA GLN A 81 7.05 13.87 -3.28
C GLN A 81 7.54 13.18 -4.55
N VAL A 82 7.85 13.94 -5.58
CA VAL A 82 8.41 13.43 -6.83
C VAL A 82 9.87 13.84 -6.94
N ASN A 83 10.73 12.90 -7.32
CA ASN A 83 12.17 13.12 -7.44
C ASN A 83 12.50 14.01 -8.63
N SER A 84 12.96 15.23 -8.36
CA SER A 84 13.25 16.24 -9.38
C SER A 84 14.46 15.92 -10.28
N VAL A 85 15.28 14.94 -9.94
CA VAL A 85 16.50 14.57 -10.68
C VAL A 85 16.34 13.31 -11.53
N ALA A 86 15.19 12.65 -11.52
CA ALA A 86 14.93 11.55 -12.42
C ALA A 86 14.75 12.04 -13.86
N ASN A 87 15.05 11.18 -14.83
CA ASN A 87 14.97 11.53 -16.25
C ASN A 87 13.51 11.43 -16.76
N TRP A 88 12.73 12.45 -16.48
CA TRP A 88 11.30 12.50 -16.82
C TRP A 88 11.03 12.79 -18.28
N ASN A 89 10.00 12.17 -18.85
CA ASN A 89 9.41 12.64 -20.09
C ASN A 89 8.70 13.99 -19.86
N THR A 90 9.28 15.06 -20.34
CA THR A 90 8.75 16.42 -20.21
C THR A 90 8.06 16.95 -21.47
N ARG A 91 7.97 16.15 -22.54
CA ARG A 91 7.46 16.60 -23.85
C ARG A 91 5.94 16.72 -23.93
N ASN A 92 5.21 16.29 -22.95
CA ASN A 92 3.75 16.29 -22.96
C ASN A 92 3.10 15.44 -24.08
N ASP A 93 3.82 14.47 -24.62
CA ASP A 93 3.34 13.56 -25.67
C ASP A 93 2.77 12.25 -25.11
N GLY A 94 2.93 12.02 -23.78
CA GLY A 94 2.50 10.79 -23.10
C GLY A 94 3.32 9.56 -23.49
N THR A 95 4.44 9.74 -24.19
CA THR A 95 5.28 8.67 -24.72
C THR A 95 6.72 8.86 -24.26
N PRO A 96 7.13 8.30 -23.10
CA PRO A 96 8.51 8.34 -22.65
C PRO A 96 9.41 7.58 -23.63
N ARG A 97 10.64 8.04 -23.80
CA ARG A 97 11.67 7.27 -24.49
C ARG A 97 12.14 6.10 -23.59
N ALA A 98 12.86 5.16 -24.17
CA ALA A 98 13.34 3.98 -23.44
C ALA A 98 14.24 4.28 -22.23
N ASN A 99 14.72 5.50 -22.07
CA ASN A 99 15.52 5.95 -20.92
C ASN A 99 14.83 7.05 -20.09
N GLU A 100 13.57 7.33 -20.35
CA GLU A 100 12.78 8.34 -19.64
C GLU A 100 11.68 7.68 -18.83
N TYR A 101 11.35 8.26 -17.67
CA TYR A 101 10.25 7.83 -16.84
C TYR A 101 8.97 8.59 -17.16
N ASP A 102 7.83 7.90 -17.04
CA ASP A 102 6.51 8.50 -17.22
C ASP A 102 5.99 9.07 -15.89
N LEU A 103 5.87 10.38 -15.84
CA LEU A 103 5.48 11.09 -14.62
C LEU A 103 4.02 10.80 -14.21
N GLN A 104 3.11 10.60 -15.17
CA GLN A 104 1.73 10.25 -14.87
C GLN A 104 1.63 8.87 -14.21
N SER A 105 2.40 7.89 -14.67
CA SER A 105 2.46 6.56 -14.08
C SER A 105 2.94 6.60 -12.64
N VAL A 106 3.99 7.39 -12.35
CA VAL A 106 4.46 7.55 -10.97
C VAL A 106 3.40 8.22 -10.09
N PHE A 107 2.74 9.29 -10.55
CA PHE A 107 1.65 9.89 -9.75
C PHE A 107 0.50 8.91 -9.52
N LEU A 108 0.16 8.10 -10.51
CA LEU A 108 -0.90 7.11 -10.38
C LEU A 108 -0.55 6.04 -9.32
N HIS A 109 0.70 5.59 -9.29
CA HIS A 109 1.26 4.68 -8.29
C HIS A 109 1.24 5.30 -6.89
N GLU A 110 1.83 6.48 -6.74
CA GLU A 110 1.95 7.17 -5.44
C GLU A 110 0.58 7.47 -4.83
N MET A 111 -0.40 7.87 -5.66
CA MET A 111 -1.77 8.07 -5.18
C MET A 111 -2.38 6.76 -4.66
N GLY A 112 -2.05 5.60 -5.22
CA GLY A 112 -2.45 4.29 -4.68
C GLY A 112 -2.03 4.11 -3.23
N HIS A 113 -0.77 4.46 -2.90
CA HIS A 113 -0.28 4.45 -1.53
C HIS A 113 -1.03 5.45 -0.65
N GLY A 114 -1.16 6.70 -1.09
CA GLY A 114 -1.87 7.74 -0.35
C GLY A 114 -3.34 7.42 -0.07
N LEU A 115 -3.99 6.65 -0.95
CA LEU A 115 -5.38 6.19 -0.79
C LEU A 115 -5.52 4.95 0.09
N GLY A 116 -4.41 4.31 0.50
CA GLY A 116 -4.44 3.23 1.48
C GLY A 116 -3.75 1.91 1.08
N PHE A 117 -3.16 1.82 -0.10
CA PHE A 117 -2.39 0.64 -0.50
C PHE A 117 -0.99 0.69 0.12
N LEU A 118 -0.90 0.53 1.45
CA LEU A 118 0.36 0.53 2.17
C LEU A 118 0.24 -0.14 3.54
N SER A 119 1.34 -0.74 3.99
CA SER A 119 1.56 -1.17 5.36
C SER A 119 2.19 -0.03 6.18
N THR A 120 2.01 -0.06 7.50
CA THR A 120 2.70 0.82 8.45
C THR A 120 3.85 0.11 9.15
N ASP A 121 4.34 -0.95 8.55
CA ASP A 121 5.43 -1.74 9.08
C ASP A 121 6.78 -1.00 9.01
N SER A 122 7.66 -1.37 9.92
CA SER A 122 9.06 -1.01 9.90
C SER A 122 9.93 -2.19 10.36
N TYR A 123 11.19 -2.21 9.96
CA TYR A 123 12.10 -3.30 10.25
C TYR A 123 13.44 -2.81 10.77
N ASP A 124 13.82 -3.24 11.96
CA ASP A 124 15.16 -3.02 12.50
C ASP A 124 16.13 -4.04 11.93
N GLN A 125 16.96 -3.61 10.98
CA GLN A 125 17.95 -4.48 10.32
C GLN A 125 19.05 -4.99 11.24
N PHE A 126 19.28 -4.34 12.40
CA PHE A 126 20.33 -4.72 13.34
C PHE A 126 19.87 -5.84 14.28
N PHE A 127 18.64 -5.69 14.81
CA PHE A 127 18.09 -6.64 15.77
C PHE A 127 17.08 -7.62 15.16
N GLY A 128 16.61 -7.36 13.96
CA GLY A 128 15.61 -8.20 13.28
C GLY A 128 14.19 -8.07 13.84
N TYR A 129 13.86 -6.97 14.52
CA TYR A 129 12.51 -6.67 14.97
C TYR A 129 11.69 -6.06 13.84
N GLY A 130 10.44 -6.57 13.69
CA GLY A 130 9.40 -5.87 12.96
C GLY A 130 8.52 -5.07 13.92
N THR A 131 8.01 -3.93 13.46
CA THR A 131 7.09 -3.08 14.21
C THR A 131 5.92 -2.66 13.33
N ILE A 132 4.69 -2.74 13.84
CA ILE A 132 3.49 -2.10 13.32
C ILE A 132 2.84 -1.41 14.52
N GLU A 133 2.88 -0.08 14.56
CA GLU A 133 2.30 0.68 15.67
C GLU A 133 0.82 0.99 15.47
N GLN A 134 0.42 1.21 14.22
CA GLN A 134 -0.92 1.57 13.81
C GLN A 134 -1.41 0.60 12.74
N PRO A 135 -1.85 -0.64 13.12
CA PRO A 135 -2.23 -1.63 12.13
C PRO A 135 -3.39 -1.11 11.26
N THR A 136 -3.20 -1.15 9.95
CA THR A 136 -4.17 -0.70 8.96
C THR A 136 -5.05 -1.85 8.46
N PRO A 137 -6.14 -1.57 7.72
CA PRO A 137 -6.83 -2.60 6.97
C PRO A 137 -5.90 -3.39 6.05
N TYR A 138 -4.90 -2.73 5.45
CA TYR A 138 -3.90 -3.39 4.61
C TYR A 138 -3.14 -4.47 5.40
N ASP A 139 -2.63 -4.14 6.60
CA ASP A 139 -1.93 -5.08 7.47
C ASP A 139 -2.82 -6.24 7.92
N ALA A 140 -4.12 -6.00 8.06
CA ALA A 140 -5.10 -7.02 8.42
C ALA A 140 -5.47 -7.96 7.25
N TYR A 141 -5.29 -7.52 6.00
CA TYR A 141 -5.43 -8.37 4.81
C TYR A 141 -4.10 -9.06 4.42
N ALA A 142 -2.96 -8.50 4.80
CA ALA A 142 -1.65 -9.13 4.61
C ALA A 142 -1.52 -10.33 5.57
N GLN A 143 -1.27 -11.53 5.02
CA GLN A 143 -1.19 -12.79 5.77
C GLN A 143 0.07 -13.57 5.42
N LEU A 144 0.59 -14.27 6.41
CA LEU A 144 1.49 -15.39 6.19
C LEU A 144 0.78 -16.52 5.43
N THR A 145 1.53 -17.40 4.81
CA THR A 145 0.97 -18.55 4.08
C THR A 145 0.20 -19.54 4.96
N ASP A 146 0.42 -19.50 6.28
CA ASP A 146 -0.32 -20.30 7.27
C ASP A 146 -1.65 -19.63 7.72
N GLY A 147 -1.96 -18.43 7.21
CA GLY A 147 -3.21 -17.71 7.45
C GLY A 147 -3.17 -16.75 8.63
N ARG A 148 -2.06 -16.61 9.36
CA ARG A 148 -1.90 -15.58 10.39
C ARG A 148 -1.81 -14.21 9.73
N ARG A 149 -2.58 -13.24 10.22
CA ARG A 149 -2.54 -11.87 9.74
C ARG A 149 -1.30 -11.16 10.27
N LEU A 150 -0.74 -10.27 9.46
CA LEU A 150 0.39 -9.44 9.88
C LEU A 150 0.02 -8.59 11.11
N SER A 151 -1.18 -8.01 11.10
CA SER A 151 -1.73 -7.19 12.19
C SER A 151 -1.95 -7.93 13.51
N ASP A 152 -1.97 -9.26 13.53
CA ASP A 152 -2.19 -10.06 14.75
C ASP A 152 -0.88 -10.49 15.41
N LEU A 153 0.26 -10.28 14.76
CA LEU A 153 1.56 -10.63 15.33
C LEU A 153 1.97 -9.63 16.42
N PRO A 154 2.68 -10.09 17.46
CA PRO A 154 3.19 -9.18 18.49
C PRO A 154 4.06 -8.07 17.87
N SER A 155 3.83 -6.83 18.28
CA SER A 155 4.58 -5.67 17.77
C SER A 155 5.07 -4.79 18.94
N PRO A 156 6.37 -4.44 19.02
CA PRO A 156 7.46 -4.95 18.17
C PRO A 156 7.86 -6.39 18.53
N SER A 157 8.30 -7.18 17.54
CA SER A 157 8.79 -8.55 17.79
C SER A 157 9.73 -9.08 16.68
N ILE A 158 10.54 -10.07 17.05
CA ILE A 158 11.32 -10.89 16.10
C ILE A 158 10.39 -11.73 15.20
N GLU A 159 9.24 -12.17 15.72
CA GLU A 159 8.25 -12.92 14.93
C GLU A 159 7.71 -12.08 13.79
N LEU A 160 7.33 -10.82 14.06
CA LEU A 160 6.90 -9.87 13.05
C LEU A 160 8.05 -9.57 12.06
N GLY A 161 9.27 -9.36 12.55
CA GLY A 161 10.43 -9.15 11.67
C GLY A 161 10.67 -10.32 10.70
N LYS A 162 10.51 -11.56 11.14
CA LYS A 162 10.57 -12.74 10.27
C LYS A 162 9.42 -12.78 9.27
N ALA A 163 8.22 -12.35 9.66
CA ALA A 163 7.08 -12.27 8.77
C ALA A 163 7.32 -11.27 7.64
N LEU A 164 7.87 -10.08 7.94
CA LEU A 164 8.17 -9.03 6.96
C LEU A 164 9.20 -9.44 5.88
N THR A 165 9.97 -10.50 6.13
CA THR A 165 10.97 -11.06 5.18
C THR A 165 10.58 -12.47 4.71
N SER A 166 9.33 -12.87 4.94
CA SER A 166 8.77 -14.14 4.48
C SER A 166 7.67 -13.88 3.45
N THR A 167 7.25 -14.91 2.72
CA THR A 167 6.15 -14.78 1.76
C THR A 167 4.87 -14.31 2.46
N LEU A 168 4.42 -13.12 2.11
CA LEU A 168 3.13 -12.58 2.49
C LEU A 168 2.17 -12.60 1.29
N VAL A 169 0.89 -12.81 1.59
CA VAL A 169 -0.15 -12.86 0.59
C VAL A 169 -1.35 -12.04 1.03
N TRP A 170 -2.10 -11.52 0.06
CA TRP A 170 -3.33 -10.79 0.29
C TRP A 170 -4.51 -11.74 0.48
N ALA A 171 -5.28 -11.58 1.56
CA ALA A 171 -6.41 -12.44 1.88
C ALA A 171 -7.78 -11.78 1.64
N GLY A 172 -7.82 -10.62 0.99
CA GLY A 172 -9.06 -9.95 0.64
C GLY A 172 -9.81 -10.70 -0.47
N PRO A 173 -11.12 -10.96 -0.31
CA PRO A 173 -11.87 -11.80 -1.24
C PRO A 173 -11.98 -11.21 -2.64
N LEU A 174 -12.01 -9.88 -2.76
CA LEU A 174 -12.09 -9.22 -4.07
C LEU A 174 -10.74 -9.26 -4.79
N GLY A 175 -9.65 -8.99 -4.07
CA GLY A 175 -8.30 -9.14 -4.61
C GLY A 175 -8.02 -10.56 -5.07
N MET A 176 -8.43 -11.56 -4.28
CA MET A 176 -8.34 -12.96 -4.67
C MET A 176 -9.14 -13.26 -5.93
N ALA A 177 -10.38 -12.79 -6.02
CA ALA A 177 -11.24 -13.00 -7.20
C ALA A 177 -10.62 -12.37 -8.46
N ALA A 178 -10.08 -11.15 -8.34
CA ALA A 178 -9.39 -10.47 -9.44
C ALA A 178 -8.07 -11.15 -9.84
N ASN A 179 -7.46 -11.91 -8.93
CA ASN A 179 -6.24 -12.70 -9.16
C ASN A 179 -6.53 -14.17 -9.51
N GLY A 180 -7.61 -14.44 -10.21
CA GLY A 180 -7.95 -15.79 -10.66
C GLY A 180 -8.27 -16.77 -9.51
N GLY A 181 -8.72 -16.29 -8.37
CA GLY A 181 -9.05 -17.09 -7.20
C GLY A 181 -7.84 -17.40 -6.29
N GLN A 182 -6.64 -16.97 -6.66
CA GLN A 182 -5.43 -17.13 -5.86
C GLN A 182 -5.18 -15.88 -5.00
N LYS A 183 -4.61 -16.06 -3.82
CA LYS A 183 -4.17 -14.94 -2.99
C LYS A 183 -3.06 -14.16 -3.71
N PRO A 184 -3.22 -12.87 -3.95
CA PRO A 184 -2.14 -12.02 -4.48
C PRO A 184 -0.89 -12.10 -3.59
N ILE A 185 0.29 -12.15 -4.21
CA ILE A 185 1.58 -12.20 -3.51
C ILE A 185 2.05 -10.76 -3.30
N LEU A 186 2.45 -10.44 -2.07
CA LEU A 186 3.04 -9.15 -1.73
C LEU A 186 4.56 -9.20 -1.87
N TYR A 187 5.16 -8.05 -2.14
CA TYR A 187 6.61 -7.92 -2.28
C TYR A 187 7.31 -8.07 -0.94
N THR A 188 7.98 -9.18 -0.74
CA THR A 188 8.70 -9.51 0.50
C THR A 188 10.06 -10.12 0.14
N PRO A 189 11.03 -9.28 -0.28
CA PRO A 189 12.36 -9.73 -0.61
C PRO A 189 13.08 -10.29 0.63
N ALA A 190 14.06 -11.18 0.43
CA ALA A 190 14.81 -11.80 1.52
C ALA A 190 15.54 -10.79 2.43
N ARG A 191 15.83 -9.62 1.92
CA ARG A 191 16.31 -8.46 2.66
C ARG A 191 15.22 -7.39 2.63
N TYR A 192 14.76 -6.97 3.81
CA TYR A 192 13.77 -5.91 3.92
C TYR A 192 14.26 -4.63 3.25
N GLU A 193 13.42 -4.03 2.44
CA GLU A 193 13.62 -2.79 1.71
C GLU A 193 12.64 -1.73 2.21
N GLU A 194 13.16 -0.74 2.91
CA GLU A 194 12.38 0.35 3.49
C GLU A 194 11.56 1.08 2.41
N GLY A 195 10.25 1.23 2.66
CA GLY A 195 9.31 1.87 1.73
C GLY A 195 8.86 1.00 0.55
N SER A 196 9.46 -0.20 0.34
CA SER A 196 9.06 -1.11 -0.74
C SER A 196 8.46 -2.41 -0.24
N SER A 197 9.12 -3.05 0.74
CA SER A 197 8.66 -4.33 1.30
C SER A 197 7.24 -4.20 1.86
N VAL A 198 6.46 -5.26 1.66
CA VAL A 198 5.06 -5.42 2.08
C VAL A 198 4.09 -4.50 1.32
N SER A 199 4.40 -3.23 1.16
CA SER A 199 3.52 -2.21 0.57
C SER A 199 3.38 -2.26 -0.96
N HIS A 200 3.89 -3.33 -1.59
CA HIS A 200 3.82 -3.52 -3.04
C HIS A 200 3.39 -4.95 -3.40
N LEU A 201 2.98 -5.13 -4.65
CA LEU A 201 2.80 -6.43 -5.26
C LEU A 201 4.16 -7.04 -5.64
N ASP A 202 4.27 -8.37 -5.58
CA ASP A 202 5.51 -9.08 -5.88
C ASP A 202 6.00 -8.82 -7.31
N GLU A 203 7.19 -8.26 -7.44
CA GLU A 203 7.80 -7.89 -8.72
C GLU A 203 7.90 -9.08 -9.67
N ALA A 204 8.40 -10.22 -9.18
CA ALA A 204 8.62 -11.40 -10.02
C ALA A 204 7.31 -11.96 -10.60
N THR A 205 6.21 -11.78 -9.88
CA THR A 205 4.89 -12.27 -10.27
C THR A 205 4.15 -11.30 -11.19
N TYR A 206 4.25 -9.98 -10.93
CA TYR A 206 3.34 -9.00 -11.53
C TYR A 206 3.99 -8.01 -12.52
N ALA A 207 5.32 -7.88 -12.59
CA ALA A 207 6.00 -6.86 -13.40
C ALA A 207 5.62 -6.81 -14.89
N ASN A 208 5.04 -7.86 -15.46
CA ASN A 208 4.70 -7.93 -16.88
C ASN A 208 3.20 -8.15 -17.13
N LEU A 209 2.34 -7.76 -16.20
CA LEU A 209 0.89 -7.99 -16.29
C LEU A 209 0.10 -6.71 -16.66
N GLY A 210 0.72 -5.80 -17.43
CA GLY A 210 0.09 -4.56 -17.89
C GLY A 210 -0.35 -3.68 -16.73
N ALA A 211 -1.60 -3.20 -16.71
CA ALA A 211 -2.10 -2.33 -15.65
C ALA A 211 -2.01 -2.95 -14.23
N ASN A 212 -2.01 -4.27 -14.10
CA ASN A 212 -1.86 -4.93 -12.80
C ASN A 212 -0.43 -4.87 -12.23
N SER A 213 0.54 -4.37 -13.01
CA SER A 213 1.92 -4.11 -12.53
C SER A 213 2.07 -2.76 -11.82
N ILE A 214 1.04 -1.91 -11.83
CA ILE A 214 1.16 -0.52 -11.31
C ILE A 214 1.69 -0.45 -9.88
N MET A 215 1.39 -1.42 -9.02
CA MET A 215 1.85 -1.46 -7.63
C MET A 215 2.99 -2.44 -7.39
N THR A 216 3.76 -2.80 -8.41
CA THR A 216 5.08 -3.40 -8.19
C THR A 216 6.08 -2.31 -7.75
N PRO A 217 7.16 -2.65 -7.01
CA PRO A 217 8.06 -1.64 -6.45
C PRO A 217 8.91 -0.91 -7.49
N ASN A 218 9.03 -1.44 -8.70
CA ASN A 218 9.83 -0.85 -9.76
C ASN A 218 8.95 -0.37 -10.92
N LEU A 219 9.29 0.79 -11.44
CA LEU A 219 8.80 1.30 -12.72
C LEU A 219 10.02 1.43 -13.65
N ASP A 220 10.01 0.70 -14.75
CA ASP A 220 11.09 0.78 -15.73
C ASP A 220 10.96 2.02 -16.61
N ALA A 221 12.13 2.51 -17.09
CA ALA A 221 12.14 3.59 -18.07
C ALA A 221 11.42 3.14 -19.36
N GLY A 222 10.56 4.00 -19.88
CA GLY A 222 9.71 3.67 -21.03
C GLY A 222 8.39 3.00 -20.68
N GLU A 223 8.20 2.56 -19.45
CA GLU A 223 6.95 1.95 -18.99
C GLU A 223 5.85 2.99 -18.78
N ILE A 224 4.61 2.61 -19.06
CA ILE A 224 3.46 3.52 -19.05
C ILE A 224 2.24 2.84 -18.42
N PHE A 225 1.67 3.48 -17.38
CA PHE A 225 0.38 3.12 -16.81
C PHE A 225 -0.63 4.25 -16.99
N ARG A 226 -1.86 3.90 -17.41
CA ARG A 226 -2.97 4.83 -17.62
C ARG A 226 -4.24 4.40 -16.90
N GLU A 227 -4.16 3.34 -16.14
CA GLU A 227 -5.23 2.81 -15.30
C GLU A 227 -4.65 2.04 -14.11
N PRO A 228 -5.37 1.95 -12.98
CA PRO A 228 -4.88 1.25 -11.78
C PRO A 228 -4.85 -0.29 -11.92
N GLY A 229 -5.47 -0.83 -12.97
CA GLY A 229 -5.64 -2.28 -13.12
C GLY A 229 -6.73 -2.86 -12.21
N THR A 230 -7.27 -4.00 -12.64
CA THR A 230 -8.39 -4.64 -11.93
C THR A 230 -7.98 -5.22 -10.58
N LEU A 231 -6.75 -5.70 -10.47
CA LEU A 231 -6.22 -6.27 -9.22
C LEU A 231 -6.12 -5.20 -8.13
N LEU A 232 -5.46 -4.08 -8.42
CA LEU A 232 -5.34 -2.98 -7.46
C LEU A 232 -6.70 -2.46 -7.02
N LEU A 233 -7.61 -2.20 -7.97
CA LEU A 233 -8.96 -1.70 -7.64
C LEU A 233 -9.73 -2.67 -6.74
N ALA A 234 -9.63 -3.97 -6.99
CA ALA A 234 -10.25 -4.99 -6.16
C ALA A 234 -9.65 -5.03 -4.73
N MET A 235 -8.32 -4.93 -4.61
CA MET A 235 -7.65 -4.86 -3.31
C MET A 235 -8.02 -3.57 -2.56
N MET A 236 -8.10 -2.43 -3.24
CA MET A 236 -8.55 -1.16 -2.65
C MET A 236 -10.01 -1.23 -2.16
N GLU A 237 -10.88 -1.95 -2.87
CA GLU A 237 -12.27 -2.17 -2.42
C GLU A 237 -12.34 -3.15 -1.23
N ASP A 238 -11.41 -4.11 -1.10
CA ASP A 238 -11.27 -4.91 0.11
C ASP A 238 -10.98 -4.03 1.34
N LEU A 239 -10.13 -2.99 1.22
CA LEU A 239 -9.79 -2.07 2.34
C LEU A 239 -11.00 -1.33 2.91
N ARG A 240 -12.08 -1.21 2.14
CA ARG A 240 -13.35 -0.59 2.56
C ARG A 240 -14.25 -1.54 3.35
N ARG A 241 -13.80 -2.75 3.61
CA ARG A 241 -14.57 -3.83 4.25
C ARG A 241 -13.91 -4.27 5.54
N LYS A 242 -14.67 -4.95 6.39
CA LYS A 242 -14.10 -5.59 7.57
C LYS A 242 -13.22 -6.76 7.14
N PRO A 243 -11.93 -6.79 7.52
CA PRO A 243 -11.05 -7.92 7.20
C PRO A 243 -11.55 -9.23 7.82
N PRO A 244 -11.29 -10.38 7.18
CA PRO A 244 -11.61 -11.70 7.75
C PRO A 244 -10.84 -11.89 9.07
N VAL A 245 -11.42 -12.65 9.99
CA VAL A 245 -10.73 -13.00 11.23
C VAL A 245 -9.52 -13.87 10.90
N GLY A 246 -8.35 -13.51 11.41
CA GLY A 246 -7.13 -14.30 11.26
C GLY A 246 -7.22 -15.66 11.96
N VAL A 247 -6.37 -16.61 11.55
CA VAL A 247 -6.23 -17.88 12.23
C VAL A 247 -5.62 -17.63 13.60
N ALA A 248 -6.37 -17.95 14.66
CA ALA A 248 -5.86 -17.82 16.02
C ALA A 248 -4.66 -18.76 16.22
N ILE A 249 -3.55 -18.22 16.70
CA ILE A 249 -2.43 -19.05 17.14
C ILE A 249 -2.90 -19.76 18.41
N GLY A 250 -3.12 -21.08 18.34
CA GLY A 250 -3.36 -21.87 19.53
C GLY A 250 -2.15 -21.74 20.46
N VAL A 251 -2.30 -21.02 21.58
CA VAL A 251 -1.28 -21.03 22.62
C VAL A 251 -1.11 -22.47 23.05
N PRO A 252 0.08 -23.10 22.98
CA PRO A 252 0.29 -24.43 23.47
C PRO A 252 -0.10 -24.44 24.94
N GLN A 253 -1.17 -25.18 25.31
CA GLN A 253 -1.51 -25.38 26.69
C GLN A 253 -0.36 -26.18 27.32
N VAL A 254 0.42 -25.52 28.15
CA VAL A 254 1.39 -26.21 28.99
C VAL A 254 0.57 -27.02 30.00
N VAL A 255 0.34 -28.28 29.68
CA VAL A 255 -0.21 -29.25 30.66
C VAL A 255 0.85 -29.42 31.72
N ARG A 256 0.74 -28.73 32.84
CA ARG A 256 1.49 -29.03 34.06
C ARG A 256 0.89 -30.31 34.62
N ASN A 257 1.55 -31.42 34.37
CA ASN A 257 1.26 -32.63 35.13
C ASN A 257 1.57 -32.31 36.61
N ALA A 258 0.53 -32.23 37.42
CA ALA A 258 0.68 -32.22 38.87
C ALA A 258 1.24 -33.58 39.29
N ALA A 259 2.41 -33.56 39.95
CA ALA A 259 2.98 -34.73 40.62
C ALA A 259 2.28 -34.96 41.97
#